data_192c417be8bd00ecbecdf347c83b85dc
#
_entry.id   192c417be8bd00ecbecdf347c83b85dc
#
_cell.length_a   1.000
_cell.length_b   1.000
_cell.length_c   1.000
_cell.angle_alpha   90.00
_cell.angle_beta   90.00
_cell.angle_gamma   90.00
#
_symmetry.space_group_name_H-M   'P 1'
#
loop_
_entity.id
_entity.type
_entity.pdbx_description
1 polymer ?
#
loop_
_entity_poly.entity_id
_entity_poly.type
_entity_poly.pdbx_seq_one_letter_code
_entity_poly.pdbx_strand_id
1 'polypeptide(L)'
;AQTGVKRIFNDDDFAKKLAEKGIKLSSANSINVGRLVPQVAYYVYSYLKLAAEGALKVGEPMNVVVPTGNFGNILAAYYARLMGVPIAKFLCASNDNKVLTDFIRSGSYDIRSDVRKFYCTNSPSMDILISSNLERLLYLLSGRDGQLVSKWMSALEKDKVYTVSEKVREALKDFYGGFCTEAETLATIGKMWTESHYLMDTHTAVAYKVYCDYASETGDKTPTVIASTASAYKFAESVAKACGIGP
;
A
#
# COMPACT_ATOMS: atom_id res chain seq x y z
N ALA A 1 0.60 20.79 -0.08
CA ALA A 1 2.06 20.70 -0.28
C ALA A 1 2.43 19.77 -1.45
N GLN A 2 1.94 18.54 -1.53
CA GLN A 2 2.30 17.56 -2.59
C GLN A 2 1.97 18.03 -4.01
N THR A 3 0.83 18.70 -4.21
CA THR A 3 0.43 19.23 -5.52
C THR A 3 1.38 20.32 -6.02
N GLY A 4 1.85 21.19 -5.12
CA GLY A 4 2.85 22.23 -5.44
C GLY A 4 4.20 21.64 -5.83
N VAL A 5 4.65 20.61 -5.09
CA VAL A 5 5.90 19.90 -5.41
C VAL A 5 5.82 19.23 -6.78
N LYS A 6 4.71 18.56 -7.10
CA LYS A 6 4.50 17.93 -8.42
C LYS A 6 4.54 18.98 -9.56
N ARG A 7 3.98 20.18 -9.37
CA ARG A 7 4.06 21.26 -10.36
C ARG A 7 5.51 21.66 -10.62
N ILE A 8 6.32 21.83 -9.57
CA ILE A 8 7.74 22.18 -9.69
C ILE A 8 8.52 21.12 -10.46
N PHE A 9 8.24 19.82 -10.21
CA PHE A 9 8.90 18.74 -10.93
C PHE A 9 8.52 18.63 -12.40
N ASN A 10 7.33 19.11 -12.77
CA ASN A 10 6.82 19.09 -14.15
C ASN A 10 7.06 20.44 -14.88
N ASP A 11 7.80 21.35 -14.29
CA ASP A 11 8.15 22.65 -14.88
C ASP A 11 9.51 22.54 -15.58
N ASP A 12 9.47 22.30 -16.90
CA ASP A 12 10.68 22.14 -17.72
C ASP A 12 11.54 23.39 -17.75
N ASP A 13 10.96 24.60 -17.73
CA ASP A 13 11.71 25.85 -17.74
C ASP A 13 12.42 26.08 -16.41
N PHE A 14 11.80 25.73 -15.31
CA PHE A 14 12.42 25.75 -14.00
C PHE A 14 13.56 24.72 -13.92
N ALA A 15 13.33 23.51 -14.42
CA ALA A 15 14.35 22.45 -14.46
C ALA A 15 15.59 22.88 -15.27
N LYS A 16 15.41 23.53 -16.42
CA LYS A 16 16.51 24.09 -17.24
C LYS A 16 17.31 25.14 -16.48
N LYS A 17 16.64 26.12 -15.85
CA LYS A 17 17.30 27.18 -15.05
C LYS A 17 18.12 26.59 -13.88
N LEU A 18 17.67 25.49 -13.28
CA LEU A 18 18.42 24.80 -12.24
C LEU A 18 19.62 24.05 -12.82
N ALA A 19 19.46 23.40 -13.99
CA ALA A 19 20.54 22.70 -14.68
C ALA A 19 21.70 23.62 -15.06
N GLU A 20 21.42 24.86 -15.49
CA GLU A 20 22.43 25.88 -15.74
C GLU A 20 23.28 26.22 -14.52
N LYS A 21 22.74 26.02 -13.31
CA LYS A 21 23.43 26.17 -12.03
C LYS A 21 24.01 24.85 -11.46
N GLY A 22 24.03 23.79 -12.27
CA GLY A 22 24.50 22.47 -11.85
C GLY A 22 23.59 21.76 -10.85
N ILE A 23 22.32 22.22 -10.68
CA ILE A 23 21.36 21.65 -9.72
C ILE A 23 20.39 20.74 -10.48
N LYS A 24 20.22 19.50 -9.98
CA LYS A 24 19.18 18.57 -10.45
C LYS A 24 18.09 18.39 -9.40
N LEU A 25 16.83 18.47 -9.83
CA LEU A 25 15.70 18.08 -8.98
C LEU A 25 15.72 16.57 -8.80
N SER A 26 15.55 16.14 -7.56
CA SER A 26 15.37 14.73 -7.20
C SER A 26 14.25 14.59 -6.19
N SER A 27 13.56 13.45 -6.19
CA SER A 27 12.47 13.19 -5.27
C SER A 27 12.87 12.14 -4.25
N ALA A 28 12.67 12.44 -2.96
CA ALA A 28 12.78 11.48 -1.87
C ALA A 28 11.45 10.75 -1.58
N ASN A 29 10.48 10.86 -2.47
CA ASN A 29 9.17 10.28 -2.32
C ASN A 29 9.11 8.82 -2.85
N SER A 30 8.00 8.11 -2.66
CA SER A 30 7.82 6.70 -3.03
C SER A 30 7.89 6.40 -4.53
N ILE A 31 7.86 7.43 -5.40
CA ILE A 31 8.05 7.29 -6.85
C ILE A 31 9.53 6.96 -7.16
N ASN A 32 10.45 7.40 -6.32
CA ASN A 32 11.87 7.14 -6.53
C ASN A 32 12.17 5.64 -6.32
N VAL A 33 12.70 5.01 -7.36
CA VAL A 33 13.07 3.59 -7.36
C VAL A 33 14.12 3.27 -6.28
N GLY A 34 14.98 4.23 -5.95
CA GLY A 34 15.96 4.11 -4.86
C GLY A 34 15.31 4.00 -3.47
N ARG A 35 14.02 4.36 -3.33
CA ARG A 35 13.23 4.11 -2.10
C ARG A 35 12.42 2.82 -2.17
N LEU A 36 12.11 2.35 -3.36
CA LEU A 36 11.36 1.10 -3.56
C LEU A 36 12.25 -0.12 -3.36
N VAL A 37 13.40 -0.15 -4.04
CA VAL A 37 14.29 -1.32 -4.06
C VAL A 37 14.75 -1.76 -2.67
N PRO A 38 15.20 -0.89 -1.76
CA PRO A 38 15.60 -1.33 -0.42
C PRO A 38 14.48 -1.96 0.40
N GLN A 39 13.21 -1.67 0.08
CA GLN A 39 12.07 -2.26 0.79
C GLN A 39 11.89 -3.76 0.49
N VAL A 40 12.45 -4.27 -0.60
CA VAL A 40 12.48 -5.70 -0.91
C VAL A 40 13.17 -6.48 0.22
N ALA A 41 14.23 -5.91 0.80
CA ALA A 41 14.96 -6.53 1.89
C ALA A 41 14.08 -6.82 3.14
N TYR A 42 13.05 -6.02 3.38
CA TYR A 42 12.13 -6.25 4.51
C TYR A 42 11.43 -7.60 4.42
N TYR A 43 10.99 -7.97 3.22
CA TYR A 43 10.27 -9.22 2.98
C TYR A 43 11.17 -10.44 2.95
N VAL A 44 12.39 -10.29 2.41
CA VAL A 44 13.44 -11.33 2.51
C VAL A 44 13.78 -11.57 3.99
N TYR A 45 14.03 -10.49 4.74
CA TYR A 45 14.34 -10.58 6.17
C TYR A 45 13.19 -11.20 6.95
N SER A 46 11.94 -10.75 6.74
CA SER A 46 10.78 -11.27 7.44
C SER A 46 10.57 -12.76 7.19
N TYR A 47 10.75 -13.22 5.94
CA TYR A 47 10.68 -14.62 5.59
C TYR A 47 11.73 -15.47 6.33
N LEU A 48 12.98 -15.01 6.28
CA LEU A 48 14.09 -15.69 6.96
C LEU A 48 13.90 -15.71 8.48
N LYS A 49 13.34 -14.65 9.05
CA LYS A 49 13.03 -14.55 10.48
C LYS A 49 11.96 -15.56 10.88
N LEU A 50 10.85 -15.66 10.14
CA LEU A 50 9.82 -16.67 10.37
C LEU A 50 10.37 -18.11 10.30
N ALA A 51 11.26 -18.38 9.32
CA ALA A 51 11.91 -19.66 9.19
C ALA A 51 12.85 -19.94 10.38
N ALA A 52 13.63 -18.97 10.81
CA ALA A 52 14.55 -19.10 11.93
C ALA A 52 13.82 -19.30 13.28
N GLU A 53 12.63 -18.74 13.43
CA GLU A 53 11.77 -18.89 14.60
C GLU A 53 10.89 -20.17 14.55
N GLY A 54 10.96 -20.93 13.46
CA GLY A 54 10.19 -22.16 13.28
C GLY A 54 8.70 -21.94 12.99
N ALA A 55 8.30 -20.71 12.65
CA ALA A 55 6.92 -20.39 12.27
C ALA A 55 6.55 -20.97 10.89
N LEU A 56 7.55 -21.20 10.04
CA LEU A 56 7.43 -21.92 8.77
C LEU A 56 8.75 -22.63 8.43
N LYS A 57 8.72 -23.62 7.55
CA LYS A 57 9.92 -24.24 6.98
C LYS A 57 10.35 -23.49 5.72
N VAL A 58 11.64 -23.50 5.43
CA VAL A 58 12.15 -22.92 4.18
C VAL A 58 11.46 -23.57 2.97
N GLY A 59 10.89 -22.77 2.10
CA GLY A 59 10.08 -23.21 0.96
C GLY A 59 8.56 -23.16 1.23
N GLU A 60 8.11 -23.14 2.46
CA GLU A 60 6.70 -22.93 2.78
C GLU A 60 6.29 -21.47 2.57
N PRO A 61 5.07 -21.20 2.12
CA PRO A 61 4.65 -19.84 1.81
C PRO A 61 4.32 -19.01 3.05
N MET A 62 4.44 -17.69 2.92
CA MET A 62 3.85 -16.71 3.83
C MET A 62 2.88 -15.79 3.09
N ASN A 63 1.98 -15.16 3.83
CA ASN A 63 1.20 -14.02 3.35
C ASN A 63 1.83 -12.71 3.84
N VAL A 64 1.56 -11.62 3.13
CA VAL A 64 1.95 -10.28 3.56
C VAL A 64 0.75 -9.34 3.56
N VAL A 65 0.63 -8.54 4.61
CA VAL A 65 -0.39 -7.47 4.72
C VAL A 65 0.31 -6.14 4.76
N VAL A 66 -0.12 -5.22 3.92
CA VAL A 66 0.53 -3.92 3.79
C VAL A 66 -0.51 -2.81 3.85
N PRO A 67 -0.38 -1.86 4.81
CA PRO A 67 -1.17 -0.64 4.79
C PRO A 67 -0.73 0.18 3.58
N THR A 68 -1.64 0.33 2.60
CA THR A 68 -1.25 0.71 1.25
C THR A 68 -1.84 2.05 0.83
N GLY A 69 -0.96 3.00 0.53
CA GLY A 69 -1.26 4.25 -0.18
C GLY A 69 -0.66 4.22 -1.59
N ASN A 70 0.58 4.72 -1.74
CA ASN A 70 1.26 4.83 -3.04
C ASN A 70 1.78 3.51 -3.62
N PHE A 71 1.39 2.37 -3.10
CA PHE A 71 1.69 1.01 -3.57
C PHE A 71 3.18 0.61 -3.56
N GLY A 72 4.08 1.45 -3.04
CA GLY A 72 5.53 1.18 -3.08
C GLY A 72 5.93 -0.03 -2.25
N ASN A 73 5.45 -0.12 -1.01
CA ASN A 73 5.82 -1.17 -0.08
C ASN A 73 5.28 -2.55 -0.52
N ILE A 74 4.00 -2.65 -0.89
CA ILE A 74 3.42 -3.92 -1.37
C ILE A 74 4.03 -4.36 -2.72
N LEU A 75 4.42 -3.41 -3.58
CA LEU A 75 5.16 -3.70 -4.81
C LEU A 75 6.54 -4.27 -4.50
N ALA A 76 7.21 -3.80 -3.46
CA ALA A 76 8.48 -4.37 -3.01
C ALA A 76 8.31 -5.83 -2.54
N ALA A 77 7.19 -6.16 -1.86
CA ALA A 77 6.84 -7.55 -1.55
C ALA A 77 6.66 -8.38 -2.83
N TYR A 78 5.99 -7.82 -3.84
CA TYR A 78 5.83 -8.50 -5.12
C TYR A 78 7.18 -8.75 -5.81
N TYR A 79 8.11 -7.80 -5.76
CA TYR A 79 9.47 -8.01 -6.25
C TYR A 79 10.21 -9.07 -5.45
N ALA A 80 10.07 -9.13 -4.13
CA ALA A 80 10.63 -10.20 -3.31
C ALA A 80 10.13 -11.57 -3.78
N ARG A 81 8.83 -11.72 -4.10
CA ARG A 81 8.27 -12.94 -4.68
C ARG A 81 8.91 -13.27 -6.03
N LEU A 82 9.08 -12.30 -6.92
CA LEU A 82 9.75 -12.51 -8.20
C LEU A 82 11.22 -12.92 -8.05
N MET A 83 11.84 -12.57 -6.93
CA MET A 83 13.21 -12.98 -6.57
C MET A 83 13.26 -14.34 -5.86
N GLY A 84 12.12 -15.01 -5.64
CA GLY A 84 12.06 -16.36 -5.10
C GLY A 84 11.57 -16.46 -3.65
N VAL A 85 11.22 -15.38 -2.97
CA VAL A 85 10.59 -15.45 -1.65
C VAL A 85 9.18 -16.03 -1.80
N PRO A 86 8.83 -17.14 -1.11
CA PRO A 86 7.52 -17.76 -1.25
C PRO A 86 6.42 -16.92 -0.58
N ILE A 87 5.84 -15.99 -1.31
CA ILE A 87 4.70 -15.18 -0.86
C ILE A 87 3.45 -15.67 -1.60
N ALA A 88 2.47 -16.20 -0.85
CA ALA A 88 1.23 -16.73 -1.42
C ALA A 88 0.24 -15.61 -1.75
N LYS A 89 -0.05 -14.73 -0.79
CA LYS A 89 -1.03 -13.65 -0.92
C LYS A 89 -0.46 -12.30 -0.50
N PHE A 90 -0.93 -11.26 -1.19
CA PHE A 90 -0.67 -9.86 -0.89
C PHE A 90 -1.98 -9.21 -0.44
N LEU A 91 -2.10 -8.91 0.84
CA LEU A 91 -3.27 -8.23 1.38
C LEU A 91 -3.02 -6.72 1.32
N CYS A 92 -3.70 -6.06 0.41
CA CYS A 92 -3.67 -4.60 0.24
C CYS A 92 -4.72 -3.99 1.16
N ALA A 93 -4.27 -3.41 2.26
CA ALA A 93 -5.14 -2.78 3.22
C ALA A 93 -5.31 -1.29 2.93
N SER A 94 -6.56 -0.85 2.81
CA SER A 94 -6.95 0.56 2.62
C SER A 94 -7.67 1.10 3.85
N ASN A 95 -7.62 2.42 4.05
CA ASN A 95 -8.53 3.12 4.95
C ASN A 95 -9.85 3.46 4.21
N ASP A 96 -10.64 4.41 4.70
CA ASP A 96 -11.88 4.85 4.04
C ASP A 96 -11.64 5.31 2.58
N ASN A 97 -10.42 5.71 2.21
CA ASN A 97 -10.02 5.97 0.82
C ASN A 97 -9.68 4.66 0.09
N LYS A 98 -10.67 3.81 -0.08
CA LYS A 98 -10.54 2.41 -0.51
C LYS A 98 -10.44 2.18 -2.03
N VAL A 99 -9.86 3.12 -2.77
CA VAL A 99 -9.74 3.01 -4.24
C VAL A 99 -8.99 1.75 -4.66
N LEU A 100 -7.93 1.38 -3.95
CA LEU A 100 -7.14 0.18 -4.23
C LEU A 100 -7.91 -1.10 -3.92
N THR A 101 -8.65 -1.13 -2.83
CA THR A 101 -9.54 -2.26 -2.48
C THR A 101 -10.57 -2.50 -3.58
N ASP A 102 -11.26 -1.45 -4.01
CA ASP A 102 -12.28 -1.54 -5.05
C ASP A 102 -11.66 -1.96 -6.39
N PHE A 103 -10.48 -1.42 -6.73
CA PHE A 103 -9.74 -1.81 -7.92
C PHE A 103 -9.35 -3.30 -7.92
N ILE A 104 -8.77 -3.80 -6.84
CA ILE A 104 -8.35 -5.20 -6.75
C ILE A 104 -9.56 -6.13 -6.89
N ARG A 105 -10.70 -5.77 -6.31
CA ARG A 105 -11.93 -6.57 -6.36
C ARG A 105 -12.62 -6.55 -7.74
N SER A 106 -12.61 -5.41 -8.41
CA SER A 106 -13.38 -5.21 -9.64
C SER A 106 -12.54 -5.22 -10.92
N GLY A 107 -11.25 -4.92 -10.84
CA GLY A 107 -10.40 -4.62 -11.99
C GLY A 107 -10.61 -3.24 -12.58
N SER A 108 -11.45 -2.39 -11.94
CA SER A 108 -11.76 -1.04 -12.39
C SER A 108 -11.24 -0.01 -11.40
N TYR A 109 -10.37 0.88 -11.86
CA TYR A 109 -9.81 1.99 -11.05
C TYR A 109 -10.63 3.24 -11.33
N ASP A 110 -11.43 3.67 -10.36
CA ASP A 110 -12.40 4.75 -10.52
C ASP A 110 -12.19 5.83 -9.45
N ILE A 111 -11.88 7.06 -9.90
CA ILE A 111 -11.68 8.23 -9.03
C ILE A 111 -12.63 9.38 -9.37
N ARG A 112 -13.72 9.10 -10.08
CA ARG A 112 -14.72 10.12 -10.41
C ARG A 112 -15.36 10.67 -9.15
N SER A 113 -15.55 11.99 -9.12
CA SER A 113 -16.02 12.71 -7.92
C SER A 113 -17.49 12.45 -7.55
N ASP A 114 -18.29 12.00 -8.50
CA ASP A 114 -19.68 11.53 -8.30
C ASP A 114 -19.76 10.12 -7.71
N VAL A 115 -18.69 9.33 -7.85
CA VAL A 115 -18.60 7.96 -7.34
C VAL A 115 -17.83 7.89 -6.02
N ARG A 116 -16.82 8.75 -5.84
CA ARG A 116 -15.87 8.65 -4.73
C ARG A 116 -15.63 9.99 -4.03
N LYS A 117 -15.77 9.94 -2.70
CA LYS A 117 -15.34 11.04 -1.82
C LYS A 117 -13.90 10.82 -1.36
N PHE A 118 -13.22 11.91 -1.04
CA PHE A 118 -11.93 11.88 -0.36
C PHE A 118 -12.13 12.14 1.13
N TYR A 119 -11.50 11.32 1.96
CA TYR A 119 -11.56 11.40 3.40
C TYR A 119 -10.19 11.77 3.98
N CYS A 120 -10.17 12.69 4.95
CA CYS A 120 -8.99 12.94 5.77
C CYS A 120 -9.10 12.04 7.01
N THR A 121 -8.16 11.11 7.15
CA THR A 121 -8.23 10.06 8.18
C THR A 121 -7.08 10.14 9.18
N ASN A 122 -7.15 9.34 10.24
CA ASN A 122 -6.06 9.17 11.20
C ASN A 122 -4.86 8.36 10.64
N SER A 123 -4.99 7.80 9.43
CA SER A 123 -3.91 7.14 8.70
C SER A 123 -3.52 7.90 7.42
N PRO A 124 -3.02 9.16 7.54
CA PRO A 124 -2.94 10.12 6.43
C PRO A 124 -2.00 9.70 5.29
N SER A 125 -1.06 8.78 5.52
CA SER A 125 -0.21 8.27 4.43
C SER A 125 -0.97 7.39 3.43
N MET A 126 -2.19 6.95 3.80
CA MET A 126 -3.10 6.17 2.97
C MET A 126 -4.21 7.03 2.36
N ASP A 127 -4.28 8.33 2.68
CA ASP A 127 -5.25 9.28 2.12
C ASP A 127 -4.85 9.66 0.70
N ILE A 128 -5.17 8.78 -0.24
CA ILE A 128 -4.86 8.94 -1.65
C ILE A 128 -6.05 8.54 -2.53
N LEU A 129 -6.13 9.16 -3.69
CA LEU A 129 -7.01 8.72 -4.79
C LEU A 129 -6.21 8.14 -5.95
N ILE A 130 -4.96 8.59 -6.15
CA ILE A 130 -4.07 8.09 -7.20
C ILE A 130 -2.84 7.44 -6.56
N SER A 131 -2.68 6.16 -6.80
CA SER A 131 -1.59 5.33 -6.27
C SER A 131 -0.44 5.27 -7.27
N SER A 132 0.66 5.97 -6.97
CA SER A 132 1.72 6.27 -7.94
C SER A 132 2.58 5.09 -8.40
N ASN A 133 2.62 3.98 -7.65
CA ASN A 133 3.42 2.81 -8.05
C ASN A 133 2.57 1.64 -8.58
N LEU A 134 1.24 1.79 -8.59
CA LEU A 134 0.36 0.75 -9.11
C LEU A 134 0.64 0.48 -10.60
N GLU A 135 0.92 1.52 -11.39
CA GLU A 135 1.27 1.39 -12.81
C GLU A 135 2.44 0.42 -13.04
N ARG A 136 3.41 0.34 -12.11
CA ARG A 136 4.53 -0.59 -12.19
C ARG A 136 4.10 -2.05 -12.03
N LEU A 137 3.14 -2.31 -11.13
CA LEU A 137 2.53 -3.64 -11.04
C LEU A 137 1.76 -3.97 -12.32
N LEU A 138 0.95 -3.04 -12.82
CA LEU A 138 0.18 -3.22 -14.05
C LEU A 138 1.08 -3.52 -15.25
N TYR A 139 2.23 -2.85 -15.34
CA TYR A 139 3.23 -3.15 -16.36
C TYR A 139 3.73 -4.60 -16.29
N LEU A 140 4.03 -5.10 -15.09
CA LEU A 140 4.45 -6.49 -14.91
C LEU A 140 3.33 -7.48 -15.26
N LEU A 141 2.12 -7.24 -14.75
CA LEU A 141 0.96 -8.14 -14.93
C LEU A 141 0.45 -8.16 -16.38
N SER A 142 0.61 -7.06 -17.12
CA SER A 142 0.26 -7.00 -18.55
C SER A 142 1.22 -7.79 -19.45
N GLY A 143 2.34 -8.25 -18.90
CA GLY A 143 3.44 -8.86 -19.66
C GLY A 143 4.42 -7.81 -20.18
N ARG A 144 4.58 -6.72 -19.47
CA ARG A 144 5.45 -5.57 -19.79
C ARG A 144 4.97 -4.76 -21.00
N ASP A 145 3.66 -4.69 -21.20
CA ASP A 145 3.03 -3.90 -22.26
C ASP A 145 2.91 -2.44 -21.85
N GLY A 146 3.92 -1.63 -22.21
CA GLY A 146 3.96 -0.20 -21.90
C GLY A 146 2.89 0.61 -22.62
N GLN A 147 2.45 0.20 -23.82
CA GLN A 147 1.39 0.89 -24.58
C GLN A 147 0.04 0.73 -23.89
N LEU A 148 -0.25 -0.49 -23.44
CA LEU A 148 -1.48 -0.78 -22.69
C LEU A 148 -1.53 -0.01 -21.37
N VAL A 149 -0.42 0.02 -20.61
CA VAL A 149 -0.34 0.81 -19.36
C VAL A 149 -0.51 2.30 -19.64
N SER A 150 0.14 2.84 -20.67
CA SER A 150 -0.01 4.24 -21.07
C SER A 150 -1.47 4.59 -21.43
N LYS A 151 -2.17 3.67 -22.09
CA LYS A 151 -3.62 3.83 -22.39
C LYS A 151 -4.45 3.92 -21.10
N TRP A 152 -4.21 3.06 -20.12
CA TRP A 152 -4.90 3.12 -18.82
C TRP A 152 -4.60 4.40 -18.05
N MET A 153 -3.35 4.84 -18.01
CA MET A 153 -2.98 6.09 -17.33
C MET A 153 -3.59 7.31 -18.01
N SER A 154 -3.64 7.32 -19.35
CA SER A 154 -4.29 8.39 -20.10
C SER A 154 -5.81 8.42 -19.85
N ALA A 155 -6.47 7.25 -19.76
CA ALA A 155 -7.88 7.16 -19.40
C ALA A 155 -8.12 7.67 -17.96
N LEU A 156 -7.24 7.30 -17.01
CA LEU A 156 -7.33 7.81 -15.64
C LEU A 156 -7.20 9.33 -15.57
N GLU A 157 -6.34 9.93 -16.40
CA GLU A 157 -6.16 11.38 -16.43
C GLU A 157 -7.38 12.09 -17.03
N LYS A 158 -7.93 11.57 -18.15
CA LYS A 158 -9.03 12.18 -18.89
C LYS A 158 -10.40 11.85 -18.29
N ASP A 159 -10.67 10.55 -18.16
CA ASP A 159 -12.00 10.02 -17.84
C ASP A 159 -12.15 9.71 -16.34
N LYS A 160 -11.04 9.82 -15.57
CA LYS A 160 -10.96 9.51 -14.13
C LYS A 160 -11.27 8.04 -13.80
N VAL A 161 -11.26 7.17 -14.81
CA VAL A 161 -11.54 5.73 -14.67
C VAL A 161 -10.83 4.93 -15.77
N TYR A 162 -10.37 3.72 -15.41
CA TYR A 162 -9.98 2.70 -16.38
C TYR A 162 -10.32 1.31 -15.84
N THR A 163 -10.44 0.34 -16.75
CA THR A 163 -10.61 -1.08 -16.43
C THR A 163 -9.48 -1.88 -17.07
N VAL A 164 -8.88 -2.78 -16.30
CA VAL A 164 -7.78 -3.62 -16.78
C VAL A 164 -8.30 -4.79 -17.63
N SER A 165 -7.41 -5.40 -18.43
CA SER A 165 -7.74 -6.58 -19.22
C SER A 165 -8.01 -7.80 -18.32
N GLU A 166 -8.74 -8.79 -18.85
CA GLU A 166 -9.03 -10.03 -18.11
C GLU A 166 -7.75 -10.77 -17.67
N LYS A 167 -6.71 -10.77 -18.49
CA LYS A 167 -5.39 -11.30 -18.14
C LYS A 167 -4.82 -10.67 -16.85
N VAL A 168 -4.91 -9.34 -16.74
CA VAL A 168 -4.42 -8.62 -15.54
C VAL A 168 -5.34 -8.87 -14.36
N ARG A 169 -6.65 -8.93 -14.59
CA ARG A 169 -7.64 -9.25 -13.57
C ARG A 169 -7.42 -10.64 -12.97
N GLU A 170 -7.10 -11.63 -13.79
CA GLU A 170 -6.75 -12.96 -13.33
C GLU A 170 -5.48 -12.94 -12.45
N ALA A 171 -4.44 -12.21 -12.86
CA ALA A 171 -3.21 -12.07 -12.09
C ALA A 171 -3.41 -11.28 -10.77
N LEU A 172 -4.41 -10.41 -10.69
CA LEU A 172 -4.78 -9.70 -9.46
C LEU A 172 -5.41 -10.62 -8.40
N LYS A 173 -5.79 -11.85 -8.71
CA LYS A 173 -6.29 -12.83 -7.74
C LYS A 173 -5.27 -13.20 -6.65
N ASP A 174 -3.98 -12.95 -6.89
CA ASP A 174 -2.94 -13.06 -5.87
C ASP A 174 -3.04 -11.97 -4.81
N PHE A 175 -3.77 -10.91 -5.10
CA PHE A 175 -4.01 -9.79 -4.20
C PHE A 175 -5.40 -9.89 -3.57
N TYR A 176 -5.47 -9.62 -2.28
CA TYR A 176 -6.72 -9.41 -1.56
C TYR A 176 -6.85 -7.92 -1.24
N GLY A 177 -7.94 -7.30 -1.63
CA GLY A 177 -8.26 -5.91 -1.29
C GLY A 177 -9.21 -5.86 -0.09
N GLY A 178 -8.75 -5.29 1.01
CA GLY A 178 -9.55 -5.05 2.20
C GLY A 178 -9.49 -3.59 2.65
N PHE A 179 -10.43 -3.15 3.46
CA PHE A 179 -10.42 -1.80 4.02
C PHE A 179 -10.88 -1.80 5.48
N CYS A 180 -10.49 -0.76 6.19
CA CYS A 180 -10.85 -0.52 7.59
C CYS A 180 -11.33 0.91 7.71
N THR A 181 -12.48 1.11 8.34
CA THR A 181 -13.03 2.45 8.62
C THR A 181 -12.28 3.14 9.76
N GLU A 182 -12.45 4.46 9.89
CA GLU A 182 -11.88 5.23 11.01
C GLU A 182 -12.30 4.68 12.38
N ALA A 183 -13.57 4.34 12.53
CA ALA A 183 -14.11 3.79 13.79
C ALA A 183 -13.44 2.43 14.11
N GLU A 184 -13.32 1.54 13.11
CA GLU A 184 -12.66 0.24 13.27
C GLU A 184 -11.16 0.39 13.54
N THR A 185 -10.51 1.39 12.93
CA THR A 185 -9.09 1.68 13.16
C THR A 185 -8.84 2.00 14.64
N LEU A 186 -9.61 2.93 15.20
CA LEU A 186 -9.49 3.30 16.63
C LEU A 186 -9.86 2.13 17.55
N ALA A 187 -10.93 1.40 17.24
CA ALA A 187 -11.34 0.23 18.02
C ALA A 187 -10.24 -0.86 18.00
N THR A 188 -9.57 -1.07 16.86
CA THR A 188 -8.49 -2.04 16.72
C THR A 188 -7.27 -1.66 17.58
N ILE A 189 -6.89 -0.38 17.61
CA ILE A 189 -5.80 0.12 18.47
C ILE A 189 -6.15 -0.14 19.95
N GLY A 190 -7.34 0.28 20.38
CA GLY A 190 -7.79 0.12 21.76
C GLY A 190 -7.84 -1.35 22.19
N LYS A 191 -8.36 -2.24 21.32
CA LYS A 191 -8.39 -3.67 21.56
C LYS A 191 -6.99 -4.26 21.74
N MET A 192 -6.06 -3.96 20.83
CA MET A 192 -4.69 -4.47 20.90
C MET A 192 -3.95 -3.96 22.14
N TRP A 193 -4.18 -2.71 22.54
CA TRP A 193 -3.63 -2.17 23.78
C TRP A 193 -4.17 -2.92 25.00
N THR A 194 -5.46 -3.15 25.07
CA THR A 194 -6.12 -3.82 26.23
C THR A 194 -5.75 -5.31 26.33
N GLU A 195 -5.73 -6.02 25.20
CA GLU A 195 -5.55 -7.49 25.19
C GLU A 195 -4.07 -7.90 25.18
N SER A 196 -3.18 -7.12 24.55
CA SER A 196 -1.80 -7.53 24.28
C SER A 196 -0.77 -6.52 24.77
N HIS A 197 -1.17 -5.38 25.32
CA HIS A 197 -0.31 -4.24 25.68
C HIS A 197 0.61 -3.80 24.52
N TYR A 198 0.18 -4.03 23.28
CA TYR A 198 0.89 -3.61 22.08
C TYR A 198 0.35 -2.29 21.59
N LEU A 199 1.24 -1.27 21.56
CA LEU A 199 0.91 0.08 21.11
C LEU A 199 1.05 0.17 19.58
N MET A 200 -0.07 0.07 18.89
CA MET A 200 -0.13 0.03 17.43
C MET A 200 -0.35 1.43 16.85
N ASP A 201 0.35 1.76 15.75
CA ASP A 201 0.03 2.98 14.98
C ASP A 201 -1.23 2.79 14.12
N THR A 202 -1.77 3.91 13.65
CA THR A 202 -3.04 3.94 12.90
C THR A 202 -2.98 3.17 11.57
N HIS A 203 -1.84 3.15 10.88
CA HIS A 203 -1.68 2.44 9.60
C HIS A 203 -1.57 0.92 9.83
N THR A 204 -0.79 0.53 10.84
CA THR A 204 -0.69 -0.88 11.24
C THR A 204 -2.03 -1.42 11.72
N ALA A 205 -2.84 -0.60 12.40
CA ALA A 205 -4.19 -0.98 12.83
C ALA A 205 -5.12 -1.29 11.64
N VAL A 206 -5.08 -0.47 10.59
CA VAL A 206 -5.79 -0.74 9.33
C VAL A 206 -5.36 -2.09 8.74
N ALA A 207 -4.06 -2.33 8.67
CA ALA A 207 -3.53 -3.59 8.12
C ALA A 207 -3.93 -4.80 8.96
N TYR A 208 -3.85 -4.69 10.29
CA TYR A 208 -4.23 -5.77 11.21
C TYR A 208 -5.73 -6.09 11.12
N LYS A 209 -6.59 -5.08 11.06
CA LYS A 209 -8.04 -5.31 10.89
C LYS A 209 -8.34 -6.02 9.58
N VAL A 210 -7.72 -5.59 8.47
CA VAL A 210 -7.87 -6.26 7.17
C VAL A 210 -7.37 -7.71 7.21
N TYR A 211 -6.29 -7.98 7.94
CA TYR A 211 -5.84 -9.34 8.18
C TYR A 211 -6.89 -10.17 8.93
N CYS A 212 -7.45 -9.63 10.00
CA CYS A 212 -8.48 -10.34 10.78
C CYS A 212 -9.70 -10.69 9.92
N ASP A 213 -10.14 -9.75 9.08
CA ASP A 213 -11.27 -9.97 8.17
C ASP A 213 -10.95 -11.05 7.15
N TYR A 214 -9.78 -10.97 6.50
CA TYR A 214 -9.32 -11.98 5.55
C TYR A 214 -9.24 -13.37 6.18
N ALA A 215 -8.63 -13.49 7.36
CA ALA A 215 -8.51 -14.76 8.06
C ALA A 215 -9.87 -15.35 8.45
N SER A 216 -10.81 -14.50 8.88
CA SER A 216 -12.17 -14.89 9.21
C SER A 216 -12.98 -15.32 7.98
N GLU A 217 -12.82 -14.60 6.86
CA GLU A 217 -13.54 -14.83 5.62
C GLU A 217 -13.06 -16.10 4.89
N THR A 218 -11.74 -16.34 4.89
CA THR A 218 -11.13 -17.40 4.09
C THR A 218 -10.76 -18.65 4.89
N GLY A 219 -10.58 -18.53 6.19
CA GLY A 219 -10.02 -19.59 7.03
C GLY A 219 -8.53 -19.86 6.76
N ASP A 220 -7.84 -19.00 6.00
CA ASP A 220 -6.42 -19.16 5.67
C ASP A 220 -5.55 -19.05 6.94
N LYS A 221 -4.73 -20.07 7.19
CA LYS A 221 -3.82 -20.17 8.33
C LYS A 221 -2.35 -20.00 7.96
N THR A 222 -2.08 -19.61 6.72
CA THR A 222 -0.71 -19.34 6.24
C THR A 222 -0.04 -18.28 7.12
N PRO A 223 1.20 -18.51 7.61
CA PRO A 223 1.93 -17.51 8.37
C PRO A 223 1.93 -16.17 7.67
N THR A 224 1.53 -15.12 8.39
CA THR A 224 1.27 -13.81 7.79
C THR A 224 2.11 -12.73 8.45
N VAL A 225 2.82 -11.95 7.64
CA VAL A 225 3.57 -10.78 8.07
C VAL A 225 2.75 -9.52 7.83
N ILE A 226 2.58 -8.72 8.88
CA ILE A 226 1.94 -7.41 8.80
C ILE A 226 3.02 -6.34 8.80
N ALA A 227 3.08 -5.53 7.74
CA ALA A 227 4.05 -4.44 7.65
C ALA A 227 3.65 -3.29 8.60
N SER A 228 4.41 -3.12 9.67
CA SER A 228 4.28 -1.97 10.58
C SER A 228 5.11 -0.81 10.02
N THR A 229 4.44 0.16 9.39
CA THR A 229 5.09 1.18 8.56
C THR A 229 5.31 2.52 9.27
N ALA A 230 4.80 2.68 10.49
CA ALA A 230 4.91 3.90 11.24
C ALA A 230 5.06 3.62 12.75
N SER A 231 5.25 4.68 13.52
CA SER A 231 5.28 4.63 14.98
C SER A 231 4.00 5.21 15.56
N ALA A 232 3.49 4.60 16.62
CA ALA A 232 2.34 5.10 17.38
C ALA A 232 2.54 6.54 17.86
N TYR A 233 3.76 6.91 18.22
CA TYR A 233 4.12 8.25 18.69
C TYR A 233 3.96 9.34 17.62
N LYS A 234 4.03 8.96 16.34
CA LYS A 234 3.78 9.90 15.24
C LYS A 234 2.31 10.32 15.16
N PHE A 235 1.42 9.51 15.69
CA PHE A 235 -0.04 9.72 15.71
C PHE A 235 -0.57 9.71 17.14
N ALA A 236 0.21 10.31 18.06
CA ALA A 236 0.00 10.20 19.51
C ALA A 236 -1.41 10.57 19.96
N GLU A 237 -2.00 11.62 19.40
CA GLU A 237 -3.37 12.07 19.75
C GLU A 237 -4.40 10.98 19.46
N SER A 238 -4.42 10.45 18.23
CA SER A 238 -5.37 9.41 17.81
C SER A 238 -5.16 8.10 18.57
N VAL A 239 -3.90 7.75 18.80
CA VAL A 239 -3.53 6.51 19.52
C VAL A 239 -3.88 6.62 20.99
N ALA A 240 -3.53 7.73 21.67
CA ALA A 240 -3.89 7.94 23.08
C ALA A 240 -5.40 7.90 23.29
N LYS A 241 -6.16 8.58 22.43
CA LYS A 241 -7.62 8.54 22.45
C LYS A 241 -8.14 7.10 22.30
N ALA A 242 -7.60 6.32 21.37
CA ALA A 242 -8.02 4.94 21.15
C ALA A 242 -7.70 4.02 22.34
N CYS A 243 -6.59 4.29 23.05
CA CYS A 243 -6.17 3.55 24.24
C CYS A 243 -6.90 3.98 25.53
N GLY A 244 -7.78 4.99 25.46
CA GLY A 244 -8.43 5.56 26.66
C GLY A 244 -7.46 6.36 27.53
N ILE A 245 -6.31 6.76 26.98
CA ILE A 245 -5.31 7.61 27.65
C ILE A 245 -5.65 9.04 27.22
N GLY A 246 -6.45 9.72 28.01
CA GLY A 246 -6.82 11.11 27.75
C GLY A 246 -5.92 12.08 28.49
N PRO A 247 -5.86 13.39 28.05
CA PRO A 247 -5.31 14.43 28.86
C PRO A 247 -6.16 14.66 30.11
#